data_fb2d7e18786c628640d2e7b07612e479
#
_entry.id   fb2d7e18786c628640d2e7b07612e479
#
_cell.length_a   1.000
_cell.length_b   1.000
_cell.length_c   1.000
_cell.angle_alpha   90.00
_cell.angle_beta   90.00
_cell.angle_gamma   90.00
#
_symmetry.space_group_name_H-M   'P 1'
#
loop_
_entity.id
_entity.type
_entity.pdbx_description
1 polymer ?
#
loop_
_entity_poly.entity_id
_entity_poly.type
_entity_poly.pdbx_seq_one_letter_code
_entity_poly.pdbx_strand_id
1 'polypeptide(L)'
;MRRLFAVALSVLIAACSSAPPTLKPLPTLDSVPTVSPTTVAAPATATPLPTVAPLPTATPSPDSVLCPLSGLPVSKSVLATRRPLMVQIGNSGPERPQFGLAQADLIFETLSEGGITRFSAMYLCQDAQDIADVRSARLINLQLIPIFDAILAHVGASAAVLDLIERDIRIRDSRLDYFRNNPGFTLQPERRRPPFDVFTNTQALWDAARSRNVPMPGNPVPEIKTSSNVPLNGINVRAVTIHHHSSYWVRWKWDDEASVWTRHISSDVNAAGDVPHLDAATTRVLTAKNAIIIRAQHKQTDIIEDTLGSRSQNVEITGASGDAIFLRDGQMFKGKWKRDKLNEWFTFTLADGKPYELRPGNTYVHFYDLESLFSPIDVVAR
;
A
#
# COMPACT_ATOMS: atom_id res chain seq x y z
N MET A 1 77.31 4.70 -0.61
CA MET A 1 77.37 5.83 -1.56
C MET A 1 76.16 5.73 -2.51
N ARG A 2 75.17 6.60 -2.40
CA ARG A 2 74.34 7.13 -3.47
C ARG A 2 73.35 8.08 -2.88
N ARG A 3 73.35 9.27 -3.42
CA ARG A 3 72.80 10.50 -2.89
C ARG A 3 71.28 10.61 -3.07
N LEU A 4 70.61 11.13 -2.03
CA LEU A 4 69.26 11.68 -2.08
C LEU A 4 69.23 12.92 -3.01
N PHE A 5 68.20 12.98 -3.85
CA PHE A 5 67.74 14.24 -4.46
C PHE A 5 66.33 14.50 -3.98
N ALA A 6 66.20 15.54 -3.14
CA ALA A 6 64.94 16.12 -2.80
C ALA A 6 64.58 17.18 -3.83
N VAL A 7 63.44 17.08 -4.49
CA VAL A 7 62.87 18.12 -5.33
C VAL A 7 61.77 18.81 -4.54
N ALA A 8 62.03 20.08 -4.17
CA ALA A 8 61.04 20.94 -3.56
C ALA A 8 60.18 21.57 -4.69
N LEU A 9 58.89 21.32 -4.66
CA LEU A 9 57.91 21.93 -5.56
C LEU A 9 57.22 23.10 -4.82
N SER A 10 57.65 24.33 -5.16
CA SER A 10 57.05 25.57 -4.65
C SER A 10 55.75 25.85 -5.40
N VAL A 11 54.59 25.79 -4.71
CA VAL A 11 53.29 26.23 -5.22
C VAL A 11 53.09 27.70 -4.90
N LEU A 12 53.10 28.54 -5.93
CA LEU A 12 52.67 29.94 -5.83
C LEU A 12 51.14 29.99 -5.72
N ILE A 13 50.62 30.49 -4.60
CA ILE A 13 49.24 30.83 -4.44
C ILE A 13 49.05 32.27 -4.91
N ALA A 14 48.42 32.50 -6.06
CA ALA A 14 47.94 33.77 -6.52
C ALA A 14 46.59 34.06 -5.87
N ALA A 15 46.57 34.97 -4.91
CA ALA A 15 45.34 35.48 -4.31
C ALA A 15 44.68 36.48 -5.26
N CYS A 16 43.61 36.08 -5.95
CA CYS A 16 42.71 37.03 -6.61
C CYS A 16 41.74 37.60 -5.58
N SER A 17 41.98 38.85 -5.18
CA SER A 17 41.05 39.67 -4.40
C SER A 17 39.93 40.15 -5.35
N SER A 18 38.75 39.56 -5.29
CA SER A 18 37.56 40.10 -5.92
C SER A 18 36.82 40.99 -4.91
N ALA A 19 36.60 42.25 -5.23
CA ALA A 19 35.80 43.15 -4.45
C ALA A 19 34.33 42.70 -4.39
N PRO A 20 33.60 42.90 -3.28
CA PRO A 20 32.22 42.52 -3.18
C PRO A 20 31.34 43.35 -4.13
N PRO A 21 30.27 42.75 -4.72
CA PRO A 21 29.38 43.47 -5.60
C PRO A 21 28.60 44.54 -4.82
N THR A 22 28.63 45.76 -5.32
CA THR A 22 27.81 46.91 -4.83
C THR A 22 26.33 46.60 -5.11
N LEU A 23 25.54 46.46 -4.04
CA LEU A 23 24.09 46.37 -4.13
C LEU A 23 23.51 47.68 -4.66
N LYS A 24 22.74 47.59 -5.75
CA LYS A 24 21.92 48.73 -6.22
C LYS A 24 20.83 48.99 -5.20
N PRO A 25 20.52 50.26 -4.88
CA PRO A 25 19.42 50.58 -4.00
C PRO A 25 18.08 50.15 -4.61
N LEU A 26 17.23 49.55 -3.78
CA LEU A 26 15.86 49.24 -4.14
C LEU A 26 15.10 50.51 -4.50
N PRO A 27 14.21 50.46 -5.52
CA PRO A 27 13.32 51.60 -5.80
C PRO A 27 12.38 51.82 -4.61
N THR A 28 12.23 53.05 -4.21
CA THR A 28 11.24 53.54 -3.23
C THR A 28 9.83 53.23 -3.75
N LEU A 29 9.06 52.47 -2.95
CA LEU A 29 7.65 52.28 -3.21
C LEU A 29 6.89 53.58 -3.04
N ASP A 30 6.44 54.17 -4.14
CA ASP A 30 5.44 55.22 -4.12
C ASP A 30 4.10 54.67 -3.63
N SER A 31 3.53 55.36 -2.67
CA SER A 31 2.17 55.32 -2.11
C SER A 31 1.27 54.15 -2.51
N VAL A 32 0.98 53.27 -1.52
CA VAL A 32 -0.07 52.27 -1.56
C VAL A 32 -1.43 52.95 -1.76
N PRO A 33 -2.22 52.63 -2.79
CA PRO A 33 -3.59 53.15 -2.88
C PRO A 33 -4.45 52.57 -1.75
N THR A 34 -5.13 53.40 -1.03
CA THR A 34 -6.10 53.08 0.02
C THR A 34 -7.27 52.31 -0.63
N VAL A 35 -7.36 51.00 -0.37
CA VAL A 35 -8.50 50.20 -0.84
C VAL A 35 -9.65 50.42 0.13
N SER A 36 -10.77 50.92 -0.37
CA SER A 36 -12.02 51.03 0.37
C SER A 36 -12.48 49.63 0.79
N PRO A 37 -13.09 49.45 1.98
CA PRO A 37 -13.53 48.13 2.43
C PRO A 37 -14.62 47.59 1.50
N THR A 38 -14.26 46.58 0.73
CA THR A 38 -15.24 45.77 -0.01
C THR A 38 -16.05 44.95 0.98
N THR A 39 -17.35 45.12 0.97
CA THR A 39 -18.29 44.31 1.76
C THR A 39 -18.05 42.83 1.49
N VAL A 40 -17.61 42.13 2.55
CA VAL A 40 -17.44 40.65 2.48
C VAL A 40 -18.82 40.06 2.32
N ALA A 41 -19.09 39.44 1.18
CA ALA A 41 -20.28 38.64 0.97
C ALA A 41 -20.29 37.49 1.99
N ALA A 42 -21.44 37.23 2.60
CA ALA A 42 -21.64 36.12 3.52
C ALA A 42 -21.16 34.78 2.89
N PRO A 43 -20.52 33.89 3.66
CA PRO A 43 -20.09 32.60 3.13
C PRO A 43 -21.29 31.84 2.56
N ALA A 44 -21.15 31.39 1.31
CA ALA A 44 -22.15 30.54 0.68
C ALA A 44 -22.37 29.30 1.55
N THR A 45 -23.64 29.04 1.87
CA THR A 45 -24.05 27.85 2.62
C THR A 45 -23.51 26.62 1.89
N ALA A 46 -22.70 25.83 2.58
CA ALA A 46 -22.14 24.60 2.04
C ALA A 46 -23.30 23.68 1.63
N THR A 47 -23.34 23.34 0.35
CA THR A 47 -24.28 22.33 -0.17
C THR A 47 -23.98 21.03 0.58
N PRO A 48 -24.98 20.39 1.22
CA PRO A 48 -24.75 19.12 1.89
C PRO A 48 -24.25 18.08 0.89
N LEU A 49 -23.17 17.38 1.24
CA LEU A 49 -22.69 16.23 0.48
C LEU A 49 -23.85 15.24 0.31
N PRO A 50 -24.02 14.62 -0.86
CA PRO A 50 -25.08 13.63 -1.05
C PRO A 50 -24.91 12.50 -0.05
N THR A 51 -25.87 12.30 0.81
CA THR A 51 -25.96 11.17 1.75
C THR A 51 -25.99 9.90 0.92
N VAL A 52 -24.97 9.04 1.10
CA VAL A 52 -24.93 7.73 0.45
C VAL A 52 -26.03 6.89 1.07
N ALA A 53 -27.09 6.60 0.30
CA ALA A 53 -28.09 5.64 0.72
C ALA A 53 -27.41 4.30 1.07
N PRO A 54 -27.77 3.62 2.16
CA PRO A 54 -27.24 2.31 2.48
C PRO A 54 -27.49 1.38 1.28
N LEU A 55 -26.42 0.73 0.81
CA LEU A 55 -26.53 -0.28 -0.23
C LEU A 55 -27.50 -1.36 0.24
N PRO A 56 -28.55 -1.73 -0.55
CA PRO A 56 -29.47 -2.76 -0.13
C PRO A 56 -28.71 -4.03 0.21
N THR A 57 -28.92 -4.57 1.41
CA THR A 57 -28.38 -5.87 1.80
C THR A 57 -29.02 -6.90 0.88
N ALA A 58 -28.28 -7.33 -0.14
CA ALA A 58 -28.78 -8.33 -1.07
C ALA A 58 -29.03 -9.62 -0.27
N THR A 59 -30.27 -10.13 -0.32
CA THR A 59 -30.60 -11.47 0.19
C THR A 59 -29.70 -12.49 -0.53
N PRO A 60 -28.95 -13.35 0.18
CA PRO A 60 -28.08 -14.31 -0.46
C PRO A 60 -28.85 -15.19 -1.45
N SER A 61 -28.41 -15.22 -2.70
CA SER A 61 -28.95 -16.16 -3.70
C SER A 61 -28.63 -17.59 -3.27
N PRO A 62 -29.49 -18.58 -3.57
CA PRO A 62 -29.19 -19.99 -3.32
C PRO A 62 -27.86 -20.49 -3.92
N ASP A 63 -27.33 -19.76 -4.91
CA ASP A 63 -26.06 -20.04 -5.57
C ASP A 63 -24.88 -19.22 -5.03
N SER A 64 -25.04 -18.53 -3.89
CA SER A 64 -23.96 -17.77 -3.27
C SER A 64 -23.14 -18.63 -2.30
N VAL A 65 -21.84 -18.31 -2.23
CA VAL A 65 -20.89 -18.81 -1.23
C VAL A 65 -20.15 -17.62 -0.63
N LEU A 66 -19.42 -17.84 0.46
CA LEU A 66 -18.60 -16.79 1.02
C LEU A 66 -17.27 -16.68 0.26
N CYS A 67 -16.87 -15.45 -0.04
CA CYS A 67 -15.56 -15.15 -0.57
C CYS A 67 -14.48 -15.55 0.44
N PRO A 68 -13.50 -16.39 0.08
CA PRO A 68 -12.49 -16.86 1.02
C PRO A 68 -11.57 -15.74 1.55
N LEU A 69 -11.47 -14.61 0.84
CA LEU A 69 -10.63 -13.47 1.24
C LEU A 69 -11.36 -12.45 2.11
N SER A 70 -12.65 -12.26 1.91
CA SER A 70 -13.41 -11.18 2.55
C SER A 70 -14.62 -11.65 3.38
N GLY A 71 -15.04 -12.91 3.26
CA GLY A 71 -16.25 -13.42 3.92
C GLY A 71 -17.56 -12.81 3.38
N LEU A 72 -17.51 -12.04 2.29
CA LEU A 72 -18.71 -11.49 1.65
C LEU A 72 -19.35 -12.52 0.70
N PRO A 73 -20.69 -12.50 0.51
CA PRO A 73 -21.34 -13.36 -0.46
C PRO A 73 -20.85 -13.11 -1.89
N VAL A 74 -20.59 -14.19 -2.63
CA VAL A 74 -20.19 -14.16 -4.04
C VAL A 74 -20.82 -15.36 -4.76
N SER A 75 -21.07 -15.26 -6.08
CA SER A 75 -21.56 -16.40 -6.85
C SER A 75 -20.51 -17.51 -6.91
N LYS A 76 -20.94 -18.77 -6.80
CA LYS A 76 -20.07 -19.95 -6.98
C LYS A 76 -19.31 -19.94 -8.31
N SER A 77 -19.96 -19.43 -9.38
CA SER A 77 -19.34 -19.33 -10.71
C SER A 77 -18.10 -18.43 -10.72
N VAL A 78 -18.07 -17.38 -9.90
CA VAL A 78 -16.91 -16.48 -9.74
C VAL A 78 -15.72 -17.28 -9.22
N LEU A 79 -15.87 -18.03 -8.12
CA LEU A 79 -14.79 -18.83 -7.55
C LEU A 79 -14.38 -20.00 -8.44
N ALA A 80 -15.32 -20.58 -9.20
CA ALA A 80 -15.04 -21.68 -10.12
C ALA A 80 -14.21 -21.28 -11.35
N THR A 81 -14.16 -19.98 -11.67
CA THR A 81 -13.53 -19.47 -12.91
C THR A 81 -12.36 -18.52 -12.67
N ARG A 82 -12.13 -18.12 -11.41
CA ARG A 82 -11.09 -17.15 -11.06
C ARG A 82 -10.00 -17.77 -10.18
N ARG A 83 -8.78 -17.33 -10.40
CA ARG A 83 -7.63 -17.52 -9.51
C ARG A 83 -7.30 -16.16 -8.91
N PRO A 84 -6.89 -16.06 -7.62
CA PRO A 84 -6.55 -14.77 -7.03
C PRO A 84 -5.52 -14.01 -7.85
N LEU A 85 -5.74 -12.72 -8.06
CA LEU A 85 -4.75 -11.80 -8.61
C LEU A 85 -4.06 -11.07 -7.45
N MET A 86 -2.74 -10.89 -7.54
CA MET A 86 -1.98 -10.00 -6.69
C MET A 86 -1.33 -8.94 -7.58
N VAL A 87 -1.82 -7.71 -7.53
CA VAL A 87 -1.31 -6.60 -8.32
C VAL A 87 -0.40 -5.73 -7.46
N GLN A 88 0.81 -5.47 -7.96
CA GLN A 88 1.74 -4.56 -7.30
C GLN A 88 1.39 -3.13 -7.65
N ILE A 89 1.05 -2.31 -6.67
CA ILE A 89 0.65 -0.91 -6.86
C ILE A 89 1.59 -0.01 -6.07
N GLY A 90 2.07 1.05 -6.70
CA GLY A 90 2.96 2.03 -6.10
C GLY A 90 2.27 2.91 -5.05
N ASN A 91 3.06 3.51 -4.13
CA ASN A 91 2.54 4.41 -3.12
C ASN A 91 3.49 5.60 -2.84
N SER A 92 4.26 6.02 -3.83
CA SER A 92 4.98 7.29 -3.78
C SER A 92 4.04 8.48 -4.04
N GLY A 93 4.49 9.69 -3.76
CA GLY A 93 3.68 10.90 -3.98
C GLY A 93 3.07 11.01 -5.38
N PRO A 94 3.88 10.88 -6.45
CA PRO A 94 3.36 10.96 -7.82
C PRO A 94 2.37 9.86 -8.21
N GLU A 95 2.34 8.74 -7.47
CA GLU A 95 1.43 7.60 -7.69
C GLU A 95 0.07 7.78 -7.01
N ARG A 96 -0.09 8.82 -6.19
CA ARG A 96 -1.34 9.08 -5.46
C ARG A 96 -2.22 10.11 -6.16
N PRO A 97 -3.55 9.97 -6.09
CA PRO A 97 -4.30 8.82 -5.58
C PRO A 97 -4.22 7.62 -6.54
N GLN A 98 -4.16 6.39 -6.01
CA GLN A 98 -4.13 5.16 -6.80
C GLN A 98 -5.50 4.85 -7.39
N PHE A 99 -5.53 3.94 -8.39
CA PHE A 99 -6.75 3.41 -8.97
C PHE A 99 -6.97 1.97 -8.50
N GLY A 100 -8.21 1.65 -8.14
CA GLY A 100 -8.67 0.28 -7.95
C GLY A 100 -8.44 -0.32 -6.56
N LEU A 101 -7.81 0.40 -5.61
CA LEU A 101 -7.64 -0.10 -4.25
C LEU A 101 -8.96 -0.29 -3.51
N ALA A 102 -9.99 0.50 -3.85
CA ALA A 102 -11.31 0.41 -3.23
C ALA A 102 -12.04 -0.92 -3.53
N GLN A 103 -11.67 -1.60 -4.60
CA GLN A 103 -12.24 -2.89 -5.02
C GLN A 103 -11.40 -4.11 -4.61
N ALA A 104 -10.26 -3.92 -3.99
CA ALA A 104 -9.45 -5.03 -3.53
C ALA A 104 -10.10 -5.74 -2.33
N ASP A 105 -10.11 -7.08 -2.38
CA ASP A 105 -10.61 -7.92 -1.29
C ASP A 105 -9.68 -7.87 -0.07
N LEU A 106 -8.36 -7.84 -0.32
CA LEU A 106 -7.30 -7.83 0.68
C LEU A 106 -6.12 -7.04 0.17
N ILE A 107 -5.53 -6.19 1.02
CA ILE A 107 -4.40 -5.35 0.63
C ILE A 107 -3.28 -5.51 1.66
N PHE A 108 -2.10 -5.87 1.19
CA PHE A 108 -0.89 -5.83 2.00
C PHE A 108 -0.13 -4.54 1.73
N GLU A 109 0.26 -3.84 2.77
CA GLU A 109 1.12 -2.68 2.68
C GLU A 109 2.46 -2.95 3.36
N THR A 110 3.53 -2.83 2.58
CA THR A 110 4.89 -3.17 3.01
C THR A 110 5.81 -2.00 2.75
N LEU A 111 6.69 -1.71 3.70
CA LEU A 111 7.77 -0.75 3.50
C LEU A 111 8.63 -1.21 2.31
N SER A 112 8.90 -0.30 1.42
CA SER A 112 9.75 -0.48 0.25
C SER A 112 11.00 0.41 0.36
N GLU A 113 11.77 0.48 -0.68
CA GLU A 113 12.93 1.36 -0.75
C GLU A 113 12.57 2.85 -0.64
N GLY A 114 13.51 3.67 -0.16
CA GLY A 114 13.33 5.13 -0.09
C GLY A 114 12.33 5.62 0.97
N GLY A 115 11.95 4.77 1.93
CA GLY A 115 11.01 5.15 2.99
C GLY A 115 9.55 5.28 2.56
N ILE A 116 9.21 4.77 1.36
CA ILE A 116 7.84 4.66 0.87
C ILE A 116 7.30 3.25 1.10
N THR A 117 5.99 3.07 1.02
CA THR A 117 5.38 1.74 1.02
C THR A 117 4.96 1.32 -0.38
N ARG A 118 4.60 0.04 -0.52
CA ARG A 118 4.01 -0.53 -1.73
C ARG A 118 2.83 -1.42 -1.36
N PHE A 119 1.81 -1.41 -2.21
CA PHE A 119 0.67 -2.28 -2.04
C PHE A 119 0.82 -3.55 -2.88
N SER A 120 0.51 -4.70 -2.25
CA SER A 120 0.17 -5.94 -2.92
C SER A 120 -1.34 -6.13 -2.78
N ALA A 121 -2.10 -5.68 -3.78
CA ALA A 121 -3.56 -5.68 -3.75
C ALA A 121 -4.10 -6.98 -4.35
N MET A 122 -4.98 -7.66 -3.59
CA MET A 122 -5.58 -8.94 -3.95
C MET A 122 -6.99 -8.75 -4.48
N TYR A 123 -7.29 -9.40 -5.61
CA TYR A 123 -8.60 -9.42 -6.23
C TYR A 123 -9.00 -10.87 -6.54
N LEU A 124 -10.16 -11.27 -6.10
CA LEU A 124 -10.76 -12.58 -6.40
C LEU A 124 -12.26 -12.45 -6.62
N CYS A 125 -12.93 -11.83 -5.65
CA CYS A 125 -14.37 -11.77 -5.56
C CYS A 125 -14.96 -10.46 -6.08
N GLN A 126 -14.15 -9.41 -6.13
CA GLN A 126 -14.50 -8.09 -6.63
C GLN A 126 -13.84 -7.82 -7.98
N ASP A 127 -14.47 -6.96 -8.77
CA ASP A 127 -13.95 -6.49 -10.05
C ASP A 127 -13.48 -5.04 -9.95
N ALA A 128 -12.28 -4.75 -10.47
CA ALA A 128 -11.75 -3.41 -10.63
C ALA A 128 -11.55 -3.10 -12.13
N GLN A 129 -12.20 -2.04 -12.60
CA GLN A 129 -12.13 -1.63 -14.01
C GLN A 129 -10.85 -0.86 -14.34
N ASP A 130 -10.28 -0.19 -13.35
CA ASP A 130 -9.00 0.49 -13.45
C ASP A 130 -8.16 0.12 -12.22
N ILE A 131 -6.93 -0.32 -12.46
CA ILE A 131 -5.92 -0.55 -11.43
C ILE A 131 -4.63 0.12 -11.90
N ALA A 132 -4.12 1.05 -11.13
CA ALA A 132 -2.86 1.75 -11.38
C ALA A 132 -2.31 2.38 -10.07
N ASP A 133 -1.07 2.80 -9.99
CA ASP A 133 0.00 2.61 -10.98
C ASP A 133 0.67 1.26 -10.73
N VAL A 134 0.64 0.37 -11.73
CA VAL A 134 1.25 -0.95 -11.57
C VAL A 134 2.76 -0.83 -11.50
N ARG A 135 3.38 -1.48 -10.53
CA ARG A 135 4.81 -1.31 -10.21
C ARG A 135 5.55 -2.64 -10.05
N SER A 136 6.83 -2.52 -9.77
CA SER A 136 7.75 -3.66 -9.69
C SER A 136 7.45 -4.59 -8.51
N ALA A 137 7.65 -5.89 -8.73
CA ALA A 137 7.64 -6.89 -7.68
C ALA A 137 8.77 -6.66 -6.65
N ARG A 138 8.58 -7.18 -5.45
CA ARG A 138 9.52 -7.08 -4.32
C ARG A 138 9.65 -8.44 -3.63
N LEU A 139 10.64 -8.60 -2.76
CA LEU A 139 10.89 -9.85 -2.02
C LEU A 139 9.66 -10.36 -1.28
N ILE A 140 8.82 -9.47 -0.75
CA ILE A 140 7.60 -9.84 -0.04
C ILE A 140 6.65 -10.68 -0.89
N ASN A 141 6.64 -10.50 -2.21
CA ASN A 141 5.79 -11.26 -3.12
C ASN A 141 6.12 -12.75 -3.12
N LEU A 142 7.41 -13.12 -2.95
CA LEU A 142 7.84 -14.51 -2.82
C LEU A 142 7.24 -15.20 -1.59
N GLN A 143 6.85 -14.43 -0.59
CA GLN A 143 6.23 -14.95 0.63
C GLN A 143 4.69 -14.88 0.60
N LEU A 144 4.10 -13.91 -0.08
CA LEU A 144 2.64 -13.71 -0.10
C LEU A 144 1.96 -14.52 -1.19
N ILE A 145 2.54 -14.63 -2.39
CA ILE A 145 1.95 -15.38 -3.52
C ILE A 145 1.65 -16.83 -3.14
N PRO A 146 2.55 -17.59 -2.50
CA PRO A 146 2.29 -18.99 -2.16
C PRO A 146 1.14 -19.22 -1.19
N ILE A 147 0.75 -18.21 -0.41
CA ILE A 147 -0.40 -18.34 0.51
C ILE A 147 -1.69 -18.60 -0.27
N PHE A 148 -1.86 -17.86 -1.37
CA PHE A 148 -3.12 -17.79 -2.12
C PHE A 148 -3.05 -18.48 -3.49
N ASP A 149 -1.88 -19.02 -3.84
CA ASP A 149 -1.62 -19.50 -5.20
C ASP A 149 -1.96 -18.40 -6.23
N ALA A 150 -1.61 -17.14 -5.94
CA ALA A 150 -2.06 -15.99 -6.70
C ALA A 150 -1.26 -15.79 -8.00
N ILE A 151 -1.90 -15.19 -8.98
CA ILE A 151 -1.26 -14.67 -10.20
C ILE A 151 -0.64 -13.32 -9.84
N LEU A 152 0.68 -13.21 -9.96
CA LEU A 152 1.39 -11.93 -9.73
C LEU A 152 1.32 -11.06 -10.98
N ALA A 153 0.73 -9.86 -10.87
CA ALA A 153 0.76 -8.83 -11.92
C ALA A 153 1.68 -7.68 -11.51
N HIS A 154 2.69 -7.38 -12.32
CA HIS A 154 3.74 -6.42 -11.98
C HIS A 154 4.45 -5.81 -13.19
N VAL A 155 5.21 -4.75 -12.97
CA VAL A 155 6.08 -4.10 -13.97
C VAL A 155 7.53 -4.34 -13.59
N GLY A 156 8.09 -5.47 -14.04
CA GLY A 156 9.47 -5.85 -13.74
C GLY A 156 9.78 -5.96 -12.24
N ALA A 157 11.07 -6.02 -11.94
CA ALA A 157 11.68 -5.91 -10.61
C ALA A 157 13.18 -5.68 -10.79
N SER A 158 13.96 -5.55 -9.70
CA SER A 158 15.42 -5.65 -9.78
C SER A 158 15.84 -7.01 -10.31
N ALA A 159 17.03 -7.07 -10.95
CA ALA A 159 17.53 -8.30 -11.58
C ALA A 159 17.58 -9.48 -10.59
N ALA A 160 17.98 -9.22 -9.33
CA ALA A 160 18.03 -10.25 -8.31
C ALA A 160 16.64 -10.76 -7.89
N VAL A 161 15.65 -9.88 -7.77
CA VAL A 161 14.26 -10.30 -7.48
C VAL A 161 13.67 -11.06 -8.65
N LEU A 162 13.92 -10.65 -9.89
CA LEU A 162 13.49 -11.38 -11.08
C LEU A 162 14.12 -12.79 -11.12
N ASP A 163 15.38 -12.94 -10.79
CA ASP A 163 16.07 -14.24 -10.73
C ASP A 163 15.42 -15.17 -9.66
N LEU A 164 15.08 -14.62 -8.49
CA LEU A 164 14.37 -15.37 -7.47
C LEU A 164 12.96 -15.81 -7.95
N ILE A 165 12.23 -14.93 -8.63
CA ILE A 165 10.92 -15.25 -9.22
C ILE A 165 11.06 -16.34 -10.29
N GLU A 166 12.11 -16.29 -11.14
CA GLU A 166 12.35 -17.30 -12.17
C GLU A 166 12.63 -18.69 -11.59
N ARG A 167 13.27 -18.76 -10.44
CA ARG A 167 13.57 -20.03 -9.76
C ARG A 167 12.36 -20.60 -9.02
N ASP A 168 11.35 -19.78 -8.70
CA ASP A 168 10.15 -20.27 -8.03
C ASP A 168 9.05 -20.59 -9.04
N ILE A 169 8.90 -21.88 -9.35
CA ILE A 169 7.91 -22.38 -10.31
C ILE A 169 6.47 -21.97 -9.96
N ARG A 170 6.15 -21.78 -8.68
CA ARG A 170 4.81 -21.39 -8.21
C ARG A 170 4.43 -19.98 -8.67
N ILE A 171 5.44 -19.11 -8.87
CA ILE A 171 5.26 -17.71 -9.29
C ILE A 171 5.58 -17.57 -10.78
N ARG A 172 6.71 -18.15 -11.21
CA ARG A 172 7.22 -18.03 -12.58
C ARG A 172 6.17 -18.32 -13.64
N ASP A 173 5.47 -19.42 -13.50
CA ASP A 173 4.58 -19.93 -14.55
C ASP A 173 3.22 -19.20 -14.59
N SER A 174 2.81 -18.57 -13.48
CA SER A 174 1.53 -17.85 -13.38
C SER A 174 1.66 -16.33 -13.48
N ARG A 175 2.86 -15.74 -13.33
CA ARG A 175 3.02 -14.28 -13.29
C ARG A 175 2.71 -13.60 -14.63
N LEU A 176 2.22 -12.38 -14.53
CA LEU A 176 2.04 -11.43 -15.63
C LEU A 176 2.98 -10.25 -15.41
N ASP A 177 3.99 -10.12 -16.26
CA ASP A 177 5.00 -9.08 -16.19
C ASP A 177 4.89 -8.20 -17.44
N TYR A 178 4.65 -6.90 -17.24
CA TYR A 178 4.54 -5.92 -18.32
C TYR A 178 5.77 -5.95 -19.27
N PHE A 179 6.99 -6.02 -18.72
CA PHE A 179 8.21 -6.04 -19.54
C PHE A 179 8.46 -7.34 -20.31
N ARG A 180 7.66 -8.37 -20.05
CA ARG A 180 7.67 -9.60 -20.85
C ARG A 180 6.59 -9.60 -21.95
N ASN A 181 6.02 -8.44 -22.26
CA ASN A 181 4.94 -8.28 -23.23
C ASN A 181 3.74 -9.17 -22.90
N ASN A 182 3.47 -9.39 -21.63
CA ASN A 182 2.26 -10.10 -21.25
C ASN A 182 1.04 -9.21 -21.52
N PRO A 183 -0.03 -9.77 -22.07
CA PRO A 183 -1.26 -9.01 -22.28
C PRO A 183 -1.89 -8.60 -20.92
N GLY A 184 -2.85 -7.71 -20.98
CA GLY A 184 -3.61 -7.28 -19.80
C GLY A 184 -3.13 -5.94 -19.20
N PHE A 185 -2.07 -5.34 -19.77
CA PHE A 185 -1.60 -4.01 -19.38
C PHE A 185 -1.75 -3.00 -20.51
N THR A 186 -1.99 -1.74 -20.14
CA THR A 186 -2.08 -0.61 -21.06
C THR A 186 -1.29 0.58 -20.53
N LEU A 187 -0.68 1.33 -21.44
CA LEU A 187 -0.08 2.62 -21.11
C LEU A 187 -1.13 3.72 -21.29
N GLN A 188 -1.28 4.58 -20.29
CA GLN A 188 -2.22 5.70 -20.31
C GLN A 188 -1.54 7.00 -19.87
N PRO A 189 -0.59 7.52 -20.70
CA PRO A 189 0.22 8.69 -20.36
C PRO A 189 -0.61 9.97 -20.23
N GLU A 190 -1.81 9.99 -20.80
CA GLU A 190 -2.78 11.07 -20.65
C GLU A 190 -3.42 11.13 -19.25
N ARG A 191 -3.45 10.02 -18.54
CA ARG A 191 -3.98 9.92 -17.16
C ARG A 191 -2.90 10.02 -16.11
N ARG A 192 -1.69 9.48 -16.40
CA ARG A 192 -0.52 9.49 -15.53
C ARG A 192 0.74 9.69 -16.34
N ARG A 193 1.66 10.52 -15.84
CA ARG A 193 2.97 10.71 -16.50
C ARG A 193 3.85 9.45 -16.35
N PRO A 194 4.59 9.06 -17.39
CA PRO A 194 5.61 8.02 -17.24
C PRO A 194 6.60 8.33 -16.10
N PRO A 195 7.04 7.34 -15.37
CA PRO A 195 6.83 5.89 -15.48
C PRO A 195 5.64 5.38 -14.64
N PHE A 196 4.63 6.22 -14.35
CA PHE A 196 3.49 5.91 -13.49
C PHE A 196 2.21 5.61 -14.30
N ASP A 197 2.34 5.29 -15.58
CA ASP A 197 1.27 5.24 -16.58
C ASP A 197 0.85 3.82 -16.98
N VAL A 198 1.32 2.79 -16.26
CA VAL A 198 0.91 1.41 -16.51
C VAL A 198 -0.38 1.09 -15.78
N PHE A 199 -1.43 0.87 -16.55
CA PHE A 199 -2.77 0.51 -16.09
C PHE A 199 -3.12 -0.94 -16.43
N THR A 200 -4.05 -1.50 -15.66
CA THR A 200 -4.68 -2.80 -15.91
C THR A 200 -6.09 -2.81 -15.33
N ASN A 201 -6.79 -3.94 -15.48
CA ASN A 201 -8.03 -4.26 -14.79
C ASN A 201 -8.11 -5.77 -14.50
N THR A 202 -9.00 -6.16 -13.61
CA THR A 202 -9.09 -7.56 -13.18
C THR A 202 -9.45 -8.50 -14.32
N GLN A 203 -10.39 -8.11 -15.19
CA GLN A 203 -10.81 -8.95 -16.31
C GLN A 203 -9.68 -9.16 -17.31
N ALA A 204 -8.96 -8.09 -17.68
CA ALA A 204 -7.83 -8.17 -18.59
C ALA A 204 -6.70 -9.09 -18.05
N LEU A 205 -6.44 -9.07 -16.75
CA LEU A 205 -5.45 -9.95 -16.13
C LEU A 205 -5.91 -11.42 -16.13
N TRP A 206 -7.18 -11.71 -15.84
CA TRP A 206 -7.68 -13.09 -15.94
C TRP A 206 -7.68 -13.59 -17.37
N ASP A 207 -8.02 -12.77 -18.35
CA ASP A 207 -7.98 -13.13 -19.77
C ASP A 207 -6.53 -13.37 -20.23
N ALA A 208 -5.60 -12.53 -19.79
CA ALA A 208 -4.18 -12.71 -20.03
C ALA A 208 -3.66 -14.04 -19.44
N ALA A 209 -4.07 -14.39 -18.23
CA ALA A 209 -3.71 -15.65 -17.61
C ALA A 209 -4.27 -16.85 -18.38
N ARG A 210 -5.54 -16.80 -18.80
CA ARG A 210 -6.17 -17.84 -19.63
C ARG A 210 -5.45 -18.01 -20.97
N SER A 211 -5.11 -16.92 -21.65
CA SER A 211 -4.41 -16.96 -22.93
C SER A 211 -3.02 -17.62 -22.84
N ARG A 212 -2.44 -17.63 -21.64
CA ARG A 212 -1.16 -18.28 -21.34
C ARG A 212 -1.31 -19.67 -20.73
N ASN A 213 -2.51 -20.23 -20.71
CA ASN A 213 -2.84 -21.54 -20.12
C ASN A 213 -2.49 -21.63 -18.62
N VAL A 214 -2.53 -20.50 -17.89
CA VAL A 214 -2.44 -20.54 -16.43
C VAL A 214 -3.68 -21.25 -15.89
N PRO A 215 -3.53 -22.26 -15.01
CA PRO A 215 -4.67 -22.98 -14.45
C PRO A 215 -5.66 -22.05 -13.74
N MET A 216 -6.96 -22.23 -14.06
CA MET A 216 -8.07 -21.43 -13.53
C MET A 216 -9.24 -22.36 -13.17
N PRO A 217 -9.76 -22.36 -11.94
CA PRO A 217 -9.18 -21.71 -10.76
C PRO A 217 -7.82 -22.31 -10.44
N GLY A 218 -7.04 -21.75 -9.56
CA GLY A 218 -5.79 -22.35 -9.08
C GLY A 218 -6.03 -23.41 -7.99
N ASN A 219 -5.07 -23.59 -7.11
CA ASN A 219 -5.23 -24.38 -5.89
C ASN A 219 -6.29 -23.75 -4.96
N PRO A 220 -6.85 -24.51 -4.03
CA PRO A 220 -7.79 -23.97 -3.04
C PRO A 220 -7.20 -22.80 -2.27
N VAL A 221 -7.93 -21.69 -2.25
CA VAL A 221 -7.54 -20.48 -1.52
C VAL A 221 -7.84 -20.70 -0.04
N PRO A 222 -6.92 -20.34 0.89
CA PRO A 222 -7.20 -20.45 2.31
C PRO A 222 -8.38 -19.52 2.69
N GLU A 223 -9.31 -20.08 3.44
CA GLU A 223 -10.44 -19.32 3.97
C GLU A 223 -9.98 -18.44 5.15
N ILE A 224 -10.05 -17.14 4.96
CA ILE A 224 -9.84 -16.17 6.04
C ILE A 224 -11.08 -16.19 6.93
N LYS A 225 -10.92 -16.55 8.21
CA LYS A 225 -12.04 -16.65 9.14
C LYS A 225 -12.64 -15.28 9.42
N THR A 226 -13.96 -15.18 9.24
CA THR A 226 -14.71 -13.94 9.45
C THR A 226 -15.90 -14.19 10.38
N SER A 227 -16.25 -13.16 11.15
CA SER A 227 -17.42 -13.17 12.04
C SER A 227 -18.06 -11.79 12.11
N SER A 228 -19.39 -11.73 12.13
CA SER A 228 -20.13 -10.50 12.42
C SER A 228 -20.16 -10.18 13.92
N ASN A 229 -19.85 -11.15 14.78
CA ASN A 229 -19.77 -10.92 16.23
C ASN A 229 -18.51 -10.11 16.56
N VAL A 230 -18.70 -9.05 17.33
CA VAL A 230 -17.57 -8.22 17.82
C VAL A 230 -16.89 -8.98 18.96
N PRO A 231 -15.55 -9.17 18.92
CA PRO A 231 -14.84 -9.76 20.04
C PRO A 231 -14.99 -8.92 21.31
N LEU A 232 -14.89 -9.57 22.47
CA LEU A 232 -14.91 -8.88 23.77
C LEU A 232 -13.54 -8.20 24.03
N ASN A 233 -13.55 -7.23 24.94
CA ASN A 233 -12.37 -6.54 25.46
C ASN A 233 -11.60 -5.68 24.42
N GLY A 234 -12.26 -5.23 23.37
CA GLY A 234 -11.73 -4.20 22.48
C GLY A 234 -11.69 -2.83 23.16
N ILE A 235 -10.73 -2.03 22.77
CA ILE A 235 -10.60 -0.64 23.22
C ILE A 235 -11.27 0.25 22.16
N ASN A 236 -12.28 1.03 22.54
CA ASN A 236 -12.91 1.98 21.63
C ASN A 236 -11.91 3.08 21.26
N VAL A 237 -11.67 3.28 19.97
CA VAL A 237 -10.73 4.25 19.47
C VAL A 237 -11.30 5.06 18.31
N ARG A 238 -10.93 6.35 18.23
CA ARG A 238 -11.31 7.22 17.11
C ARG A 238 -10.36 7.11 15.94
N ALA A 239 -9.09 6.93 16.23
CA ALA A 239 -8.06 6.83 15.21
C ALA A 239 -6.86 6.02 15.69
N VAL A 240 -6.18 5.40 14.73
CA VAL A 240 -4.89 4.73 14.94
C VAL A 240 -3.96 5.15 13.81
N THR A 241 -2.79 5.68 14.16
CA THR A 241 -1.74 6.09 13.22
C THR A 241 -0.62 5.07 13.22
N ILE A 242 -0.15 4.69 12.04
CA ILE A 242 0.94 3.77 11.81
C ILE A 242 2.06 4.55 11.13
N HIS A 243 3.21 4.66 11.79
CA HIS A 243 4.40 5.34 11.25
C HIS A 243 5.30 4.35 10.52
N HIS A 244 5.11 4.17 9.23
CA HIS A 244 5.96 3.29 8.41
C HIS A 244 7.37 3.83 8.24
N HIS A 245 7.51 5.15 8.17
CA HIS A 245 8.78 5.86 8.04
C HIS A 245 8.64 7.27 8.63
N SER A 246 9.76 7.98 8.86
CA SER A 246 9.74 9.37 9.35
C SER A 246 8.99 10.34 8.42
N SER A 247 8.97 10.03 7.13
CA SER A 247 8.31 10.84 6.08
C SER A 247 6.93 10.31 5.69
N TYR A 248 6.49 9.16 6.21
CA TYR A 248 5.24 8.55 5.78
C TYR A 248 4.54 7.80 6.90
N TRP A 249 3.30 8.17 7.16
CA TRP A 249 2.40 7.50 8.08
C TRP A 249 1.01 7.32 7.47
N VAL A 250 0.28 6.35 8.00
CA VAL A 250 -1.11 6.03 7.69
C VAL A 250 -1.94 6.20 8.95
N ARG A 251 -3.09 6.85 8.83
CA ARG A 251 -4.06 6.97 9.92
C ARG A 251 -5.39 6.37 9.51
N TRP A 252 -5.84 5.40 10.26
CA TRP A 252 -7.19 4.88 10.18
C TRP A 252 -8.08 5.64 11.15
N LYS A 253 -9.15 6.26 10.65
CA LYS A 253 -10.15 6.95 11.46
C LYS A 253 -11.47 6.19 11.36
N TRP A 254 -12.10 5.99 12.50
CA TRP A 254 -13.42 5.34 12.54
C TRP A 254 -14.51 6.33 12.15
N ASP A 255 -15.34 5.93 11.21
CA ASP A 255 -16.56 6.60 10.79
C ASP A 255 -17.75 5.85 11.39
N ASP A 256 -18.42 6.48 12.34
CA ASP A 256 -19.55 5.89 13.08
C ASP A 256 -20.77 5.68 12.19
N GLU A 257 -21.04 6.62 11.28
CA GLU A 257 -22.21 6.59 10.40
C GLU A 257 -22.06 5.47 9.36
N ALA A 258 -20.94 5.41 8.69
CA ALA A 258 -20.66 4.38 7.67
C ALA A 258 -20.23 3.03 8.28
N SER A 259 -19.87 2.97 9.56
CA SER A 259 -19.33 1.80 10.25
C SER A 259 -18.15 1.19 9.50
N VAL A 260 -17.17 2.04 9.15
CA VAL A 260 -15.92 1.68 8.46
C VAL A 260 -14.75 2.48 9.02
N TRP A 261 -13.55 1.98 8.78
CA TRP A 261 -12.32 2.73 8.94
C TRP A 261 -12.04 3.51 7.65
N THR A 262 -11.86 4.82 7.74
CA THR A 262 -11.42 5.68 6.63
C THR A 262 -9.92 5.85 6.67
N ARG A 263 -9.26 5.72 5.51
CA ARG A 263 -7.82 5.81 5.39
C ARG A 263 -7.38 7.25 5.14
N HIS A 264 -6.43 7.71 5.93
CA HIS A 264 -5.75 9.00 5.80
C HIS A 264 -4.24 8.77 5.73
N ILE A 265 -3.52 9.71 5.14
CA ILE A 265 -2.06 9.62 4.97
C ILE A 265 -1.40 10.97 5.31
N SER A 266 -0.11 10.93 5.62
CA SER A 266 0.72 12.12 5.64
C SER A 266 0.79 12.76 4.25
N SER A 267 0.90 14.07 4.20
CA SER A 267 1.32 14.76 2.97
C SER A 267 2.76 14.33 2.63
N ASP A 268 3.12 14.42 1.34
CA ASP A 268 4.43 14.00 0.84
C ASP A 268 5.61 14.86 1.34
N VAL A 269 5.32 15.96 2.01
CA VAL A 269 6.33 16.90 2.49
C VAL A 269 6.35 16.90 4.01
N ASN A 270 7.46 16.45 4.59
CA ASN A 270 7.73 16.48 6.03
C ASN A 270 6.75 15.68 6.91
N ALA A 271 6.07 14.68 6.39
CA ALA A 271 5.03 13.93 7.08
C ALA A 271 3.95 14.81 7.74
N ALA A 272 3.82 16.06 7.31
CA ALA A 272 2.79 16.97 7.79
C ALA A 272 1.45 16.69 7.09
N GLY A 273 0.39 17.16 7.70
CA GLY A 273 -0.96 17.02 7.17
C GLY A 273 -1.62 15.70 7.53
N ASP A 274 -2.91 15.64 7.32
CA ASP A 274 -3.80 14.50 7.57
C ASP A 274 -4.81 14.49 6.42
N VAL A 275 -4.41 13.88 5.31
CA VAL A 275 -5.12 13.98 4.04
C VAL A 275 -5.90 12.69 3.81
N PRO A 276 -7.21 12.76 3.47
CA PRO A 276 -7.95 11.59 3.05
C PRO A 276 -7.27 10.89 1.87
N HIS A 277 -7.03 9.60 1.98
CA HIS A 277 -6.46 8.82 0.89
C HIS A 277 -7.58 8.38 -0.06
N LEU A 278 -7.62 8.97 -1.24
CA LEU A 278 -8.67 8.71 -2.24
C LEU A 278 -8.29 7.53 -3.14
N ASP A 279 -9.30 6.86 -3.64
CA ASP A 279 -9.20 6.01 -4.82
C ASP A 279 -9.56 6.85 -6.06
N ALA A 280 -8.67 6.92 -7.04
CA ALA A 280 -8.84 7.79 -8.20
C ALA A 280 -9.96 7.32 -9.16
N ALA A 281 -10.25 6.01 -9.18
CA ALA A 281 -11.33 5.46 -10.02
C ALA A 281 -12.71 5.83 -9.47
N THR A 282 -12.85 5.88 -8.15
CA THR A 282 -14.13 6.14 -7.47
C THR A 282 -14.26 7.56 -6.92
N THR A 283 -13.14 8.29 -6.82
CA THR A 283 -13.03 9.61 -6.15
C THR A 283 -13.45 9.61 -4.68
N ARG A 284 -13.54 8.43 -4.06
CA ARG A 284 -13.94 8.25 -2.66
C ARG A 284 -12.74 7.99 -1.77
N VAL A 285 -12.88 8.29 -0.48
CA VAL A 285 -11.88 7.92 0.52
C VAL A 285 -11.79 6.41 0.60
N LEU A 286 -10.58 5.86 0.62
CA LEU A 286 -10.35 4.45 0.85
C LEU A 286 -10.84 4.05 2.23
N THR A 287 -11.58 2.96 2.28
CA THR A 287 -12.17 2.43 3.52
C THR A 287 -11.78 0.98 3.75
N ALA A 288 -11.87 0.54 5.00
CA ALA A 288 -11.69 -0.84 5.37
C ALA A 288 -12.70 -1.28 6.45
N LYS A 289 -13.10 -2.54 6.41
CA LYS A 289 -13.78 -3.19 7.52
C LYS A 289 -12.79 -3.62 8.60
N ASN A 290 -11.57 -3.97 8.17
CA ASN A 290 -10.49 -4.37 9.07
C ASN A 290 -9.16 -3.71 8.67
N ALA A 291 -8.35 -3.37 9.68
CA ALA A 291 -6.93 -3.16 9.49
C ALA A 291 -6.15 -4.02 10.50
N ILE A 292 -5.13 -4.70 10.02
CA ILE A 292 -4.23 -5.55 10.81
C ILE A 292 -2.84 -4.94 10.75
N ILE A 293 -2.21 -4.75 11.90
CA ILE A 293 -0.83 -4.29 11.99
C ILE A 293 0.01 -5.44 12.54
N ILE A 294 0.80 -6.05 11.68
CA ILE A 294 1.70 -7.16 11.98
C ILE A 294 3.08 -6.56 12.30
N ARG A 295 3.56 -6.78 13.53
CA ARG A 295 4.93 -6.45 13.89
C ARG A 295 5.85 -7.60 13.49
N ALA A 296 6.66 -7.38 12.47
CA ALA A 296 7.61 -8.35 11.94
C ALA A 296 8.99 -7.73 11.78
N GLN A 297 10.04 -8.54 11.83
CA GLN A 297 11.39 -8.07 11.61
C GLN A 297 11.59 -7.73 10.13
N HIS A 298 12.11 -6.54 9.84
CA HIS A 298 12.55 -6.12 8.52
C HIS A 298 14.08 -6.19 8.47
N LYS A 299 14.61 -6.91 7.51
CA LYS A 299 16.06 -7.02 7.28
C LYS A 299 16.42 -6.41 5.95
N GLN A 300 17.27 -5.40 5.98
CA GLN A 300 17.86 -4.88 4.76
C GLN A 300 18.75 -5.96 4.13
N THR A 301 18.61 -6.17 2.84
CA THR A 301 19.39 -7.15 2.08
C THR A 301 20.49 -6.46 1.25
N ASP A 302 21.32 -7.26 0.59
CA ASP A 302 22.30 -6.75 -0.38
C ASP A 302 21.73 -6.54 -1.79
N ILE A 303 20.45 -6.83 -2.00
CA ILE A 303 19.76 -6.64 -3.28
C ILE A 303 19.53 -5.16 -3.51
N ILE A 304 20.07 -4.62 -4.59
CA ILE A 304 19.84 -3.24 -5.04
C ILE A 304 18.59 -3.21 -5.91
N GLU A 305 17.65 -2.34 -5.56
CA GLU A 305 16.33 -2.22 -6.20
C GLU A 305 16.26 -1.14 -7.27
N ASP A 306 17.12 -0.13 -7.18
CA ASP A 306 17.09 1.02 -8.07
C ASP A 306 18.50 1.56 -8.39
N THR A 307 18.57 2.53 -9.29
CA THR A 307 19.80 3.20 -9.69
C THR A 307 20.42 4.11 -8.61
N LEU A 308 19.68 4.40 -7.55
CA LEU A 308 20.13 5.18 -6.39
C LEU A 308 20.84 4.29 -5.35
N GLY A 309 20.88 2.98 -5.57
CA GLY A 309 21.49 2.02 -4.65
C GLY A 309 20.60 1.65 -3.46
N SER A 310 19.31 1.91 -3.54
CA SER A 310 18.38 1.55 -2.50
C SER A 310 18.29 0.04 -2.34
N ARG A 311 18.39 -0.44 -1.09
CA ARG A 311 18.40 -1.87 -0.78
C ARG A 311 17.02 -2.41 -0.50
N SER A 312 16.77 -3.64 -0.96
CA SER A 312 15.53 -4.37 -0.70
C SER A 312 15.37 -4.71 0.76
N GLN A 313 14.12 -4.73 1.22
CA GLN A 313 13.76 -5.17 2.55
C GLN A 313 13.18 -6.59 2.51
N ASN A 314 13.69 -7.47 3.34
CA ASN A 314 13.08 -8.77 3.59
C ASN A 314 12.26 -8.70 4.89
N VAL A 315 10.97 -8.92 4.79
CA VAL A 315 10.06 -8.97 5.95
C VAL A 315 9.93 -10.42 6.41
N GLU A 316 10.34 -10.72 7.64
CA GLU A 316 10.34 -12.09 8.16
C GLU A 316 8.95 -12.48 8.66
N ILE A 317 8.15 -13.09 7.77
CA ILE A 317 6.78 -13.50 8.06
C ILE A 317 6.53 -15.01 7.86
N THR A 318 7.55 -15.79 7.56
CA THR A 318 7.44 -17.26 7.41
C THR A 318 8.28 -17.96 8.46
N GLY A 319 7.71 -18.96 9.15
CA GLY A 319 8.34 -19.59 10.30
C GLY A 319 8.50 -18.62 11.48
N ALA A 320 7.62 -17.64 11.59
CA ALA A 320 7.74 -16.51 12.51
C ALA A 320 6.42 -16.22 13.23
N SER A 321 6.51 -15.45 14.29
CA SER A 321 5.39 -14.97 15.10
C SER A 321 5.73 -13.65 15.76
N GLY A 322 4.72 -12.91 16.20
CA GLY A 322 4.95 -11.63 16.87
C GLY A 322 3.66 -11.00 17.38
N ASP A 323 3.78 -9.74 17.79
CA ASP A 323 2.65 -8.94 18.20
C ASP A 323 1.83 -8.49 16.99
N ALA A 324 0.52 -8.42 17.19
CA ALA A 324 -0.40 -7.83 16.22
C ALA A 324 -1.39 -6.88 16.89
N ILE A 325 -1.84 -5.89 16.12
CA ILE A 325 -2.96 -5.04 16.48
C ILE A 325 -4.04 -5.21 15.42
N PHE A 326 -5.27 -5.28 15.85
CA PHE A 326 -6.42 -5.47 14.98
C PHE A 326 -7.41 -4.32 15.16
N LEU A 327 -7.87 -3.77 14.06
CA LEU A 327 -8.91 -2.74 14.01
C LEU A 327 -10.14 -3.29 13.32
N ARG A 328 -11.27 -3.29 14.00
CA ARG A 328 -12.60 -3.56 13.45
C ARG A 328 -13.67 -2.92 14.32
N ASP A 329 -14.82 -2.60 13.76
CA ASP A 329 -16.02 -2.12 14.49
C ASP A 329 -15.75 -0.94 15.46
N GLY A 330 -14.85 -0.01 15.09
CA GLY A 330 -14.48 1.15 15.93
C GLY A 330 -13.62 0.79 17.14
N GLN A 331 -13.13 -0.43 17.20
CA GLN A 331 -12.34 -0.94 18.31
C GLN A 331 -10.93 -1.37 17.86
N MET A 332 -10.00 -1.28 18.78
CA MET A 332 -8.65 -1.79 18.66
C MET A 332 -8.47 -2.98 19.61
N PHE A 333 -7.91 -4.06 19.09
CA PHE A 333 -7.57 -5.25 19.86
C PHE A 333 -6.06 -5.51 19.77
N LYS A 334 -5.45 -5.93 20.87
CA LYS A 334 -4.08 -6.42 20.92
C LYS A 334 -4.06 -7.94 20.87
N GLY A 335 -3.07 -8.50 20.20
CA GLY A 335 -2.94 -9.95 20.10
C GLY A 335 -1.62 -10.37 19.50
N LYS A 336 -1.61 -11.56 18.95
CA LYS A 336 -0.43 -12.18 18.33
C LYS A 336 -0.78 -12.66 16.92
N TRP A 337 0.26 -12.71 16.10
CA TRP A 337 0.23 -13.41 14.83
C TRP A 337 1.25 -14.54 14.81
N LYS A 338 0.98 -15.55 14.01
CA LYS A 338 1.90 -16.66 13.74
C LYS A 338 1.68 -17.15 12.32
N ARG A 339 2.77 -17.54 11.64
CA ARG A 339 2.73 -18.22 10.34
C ARG A 339 3.88 -19.21 10.25
N ASP A 340 3.55 -20.50 10.18
CA ASP A 340 4.55 -21.57 10.24
C ASP A 340 5.14 -21.88 8.86
N LYS A 341 4.31 -21.95 7.81
CA LYS A 341 4.75 -22.37 6.47
C LYS A 341 4.46 -21.32 5.40
N LEU A 342 5.21 -21.41 4.32
CA LEU A 342 5.17 -20.45 3.21
C LEU A 342 3.80 -20.39 2.50
N ASN A 343 3.06 -21.48 2.48
CA ASN A 343 1.74 -21.58 1.84
C ASN A 343 0.55 -21.51 2.83
N GLU A 344 0.80 -21.09 4.07
CA GLU A 344 -0.24 -20.95 5.08
C GLU A 344 -0.60 -19.46 5.25
N TRP A 345 -1.88 -19.20 5.55
CA TRP A 345 -2.34 -17.91 6.04
C TRP A 345 -1.89 -17.70 7.48
N PHE A 346 -1.95 -16.47 7.95
CA PHE A 346 -1.64 -16.12 9.33
C PHE A 346 -2.68 -16.69 10.30
N THR A 347 -2.21 -17.18 11.43
CA THR A 347 -3.05 -17.43 12.60
C THR A 347 -3.01 -16.20 13.50
N PHE A 348 -4.18 -15.69 13.85
CA PHE A 348 -4.33 -14.54 14.73
C PHE A 348 -5.01 -14.95 16.04
N THR A 349 -4.47 -14.48 17.15
CA THR A 349 -5.04 -14.70 18.48
C THR A 349 -5.13 -13.38 19.24
N LEU A 350 -6.17 -13.23 20.04
CA LEU A 350 -6.32 -12.12 20.98
C LEU A 350 -5.37 -12.28 22.18
N ALA A 351 -5.25 -11.24 22.99
CA ALA A 351 -4.41 -11.26 24.19
C ALA A 351 -4.82 -12.34 25.22
N ASP A 352 -6.11 -12.74 25.21
CA ASP A 352 -6.64 -13.83 26.06
C ASP A 352 -6.43 -15.24 25.43
N GLY A 353 -5.73 -15.33 24.30
CA GLY A 353 -5.42 -16.58 23.59
C GLY A 353 -6.52 -17.10 22.69
N LYS A 354 -7.69 -16.46 22.63
CA LYS A 354 -8.76 -16.86 21.72
C LYS A 354 -8.43 -16.52 20.26
N PRO A 355 -8.90 -17.32 19.29
CA PRO A 355 -8.79 -16.97 17.88
C PRO A 355 -9.40 -15.59 17.59
N TYR A 356 -8.73 -14.81 16.75
CA TYR A 356 -9.28 -13.57 16.23
C TYR A 356 -9.85 -13.78 14.83
N GLU A 357 -11.09 -13.35 14.62
CA GLU A 357 -11.78 -13.41 13.35
C GLU A 357 -12.03 -11.99 12.82
N LEU A 358 -11.89 -11.80 11.51
CA LEU A 358 -12.12 -10.53 10.84
C LEU A 358 -13.62 -10.21 10.73
N ARG A 359 -13.97 -8.96 10.59
CA ARG A 359 -15.30 -8.53 10.13
C ARG A 359 -15.44 -8.88 8.64
N PRO A 360 -16.56 -9.46 8.16
CA PRO A 360 -16.77 -9.61 6.73
C PRO A 360 -16.60 -8.27 5.98
N GLY A 361 -15.75 -8.26 4.95
CA GLY A 361 -15.40 -7.08 4.17
C GLY A 361 -13.90 -7.01 3.84
N ASN A 362 -13.49 -5.94 3.19
CA ASN A 362 -12.09 -5.74 2.82
C ASN A 362 -11.18 -5.53 4.03
N THR A 363 -9.93 -5.95 3.87
CA THR A 363 -8.93 -5.92 4.95
C THR A 363 -7.62 -5.31 4.43
N TYR A 364 -7.02 -4.40 5.22
CA TYR A 364 -5.65 -3.95 5.04
C TYR A 364 -4.74 -4.64 6.05
N VAL A 365 -3.61 -5.16 5.60
CA VAL A 365 -2.56 -5.74 6.42
C VAL A 365 -1.30 -4.90 6.28
N HIS A 366 -0.88 -4.28 7.36
CA HIS A 366 0.34 -3.49 7.44
C HIS A 366 1.46 -4.30 8.05
N PHE A 367 2.59 -4.41 7.37
CA PHE A 367 3.80 -4.94 7.97
C PHE A 367 4.60 -3.78 8.57
N TYR A 368 4.84 -3.87 9.87
CA TYR A 368 5.51 -2.87 10.65
C TYR A 368 6.81 -3.42 11.24
N ASP A 369 7.90 -2.66 11.14
CA ASP A 369 9.21 -3.12 11.59
C ASP A 369 9.30 -3.12 13.13
N LEU A 370 9.80 -4.24 13.69
CA LEU A 370 10.06 -4.40 15.11
C LEU A 370 11.11 -3.42 15.65
N GLU A 371 12.09 -3.07 14.81
CA GLU A 371 13.23 -2.23 15.15
C GLU A 371 13.03 -0.76 14.75
N SER A 372 11.82 -0.38 14.32
CA SER A 372 11.55 1.01 13.98
C SER A 372 11.84 1.95 15.14
N LEU A 373 12.69 2.93 14.91
CA LEU A 373 13.04 3.98 15.88
C LEU A 373 11.88 4.96 16.13
N PHE A 374 10.82 4.89 15.32
CA PHE A 374 9.63 5.72 15.47
C PHE A 374 8.64 5.03 16.39
N SER A 375 7.95 5.83 17.22
CA SER A 375 6.81 5.32 17.98
C SER A 375 5.84 4.69 16.98
N PRO A 376 5.60 3.39 17.08
CA PRO A 376 5.03 2.66 15.97
C PRO A 376 3.57 3.05 15.72
N ILE A 377 2.84 3.37 16.77
CA ILE A 377 1.39 3.49 16.70
C ILE A 377 0.92 4.51 17.72
N ASP A 378 0.28 5.57 17.20
CA ASP A 378 -0.43 6.53 18.03
C ASP A 378 -1.93 6.19 18.02
N VAL A 379 -2.52 6.13 19.20
CA VAL A 379 -3.93 5.81 19.39
C VAL A 379 -4.67 7.02 19.96
N VAL A 380 -5.74 7.41 19.30
CA VAL A 380 -6.69 8.39 19.81
C VAL A 380 -7.89 7.64 20.37
N ALA A 381 -8.05 7.65 21.69
CA ALA A 381 -9.20 7.05 22.35
C ALA A 381 -10.52 7.79 21.98
N ARG A 382 -11.62 7.06 22.07
CA ARG A 382 -12.97 7.56 21.83
C ARG A 382 -13.61 8.11 23.08
#